data_c05cf5ab2bfac14a96ffc4e8b9a1f05a
#
_entry.id   c05cf5ab2bfac14a96ffc4e8b9a1f05a
#
_cell.length_a   1.000
_cell.length_b   1.000
_cell.length_c   1.000
_cell.angle_alpha   90.00
_cell.angle_beta   90.00
_cell.angle_gamma   90.00
#
_symmetry.space_group_name_H-M   'P 1'
#
loop_
_entity.id
_entity.type
_entity.pdbx_description
1 polymer ?
#
loop_
_entity_poly.entity_id
_entity_poly.type
_entity_poly.pdbx_seq_one_letter_code
_entity_poly.pdbx_strand_id
1 'polypeptide(L)'
;MYALKYALREGRVKTLPYNGVLRYLMTLTLIGHDDRYAVEQLQMALFPAGSAVEAVSRLSRGKTWLTAVTTITLDGKTVRAMRRIRAAEESVRLRRQMLQQCYYLAAIQLLPELPPWGALAGVRPTKITTRHLLEGGTEASAQKLLKDVYFVTESRRDLALDCSKSTVAAANQLRQQDLSLYVGIPFCPTRCAYCSFVSRSVGKRTELLEPYLAALTKEIEVTGKLLASSGKSVRTIYIGGGTPTTLDSSQMARLLDTIHEHFDLSECLEFTVEGGRPDTLDLEKLKTIHDHGADRMSINPQSMVDTVLRASGRPHRGADVLRSYEQAVAAGFKAINMDLIAGLPTDTFEGFCYSLDTVAALNPANITVHTLALKKGADLFERRENLPDAATVTDMVAYAGKTLRSLGYKPYYLYRQKYMSGSFENVGWSRDILDCLYNIYMMEEVHSILSLGGGGMNKVNLPGGRLERFHNPKFPEQYIEQIDSVLRQKEELFALL
;
A
#
# COMPACT_ATOMS: atom_id res chain seq x y z
N MET A 1 -3.40 -33.44 -6.69
CA MET A 1 -2.13 -32.78 -6.31
C MET A 1 -0.94 -33.14 -7.21
N TYR A 2 -0.81 -34.36 -7.73
CA TYR A 2 0.28 -34.79 -8.64
C TYR A 2 0.21 -34.18 -10.05
N ALA A 3 -0.97 -33.98 -10.62
CA ALA A 3 -1.15 -33.38 -11.95
C ALA A 3 -0.74 -31.90 -12.02
N LEU A 4 -0.87 -31.16 -10.92
CA LEU A 4 -0.48 -29.74 -10.84
C LEU A 4 1.05 -29.57 -10.84
N LYS A 5 1.80 -30.51 -10.25
CA LYS A 5 3.27 -30.50 -10.25
C LYS A 5 3.87 -30.82 -11.64
N TYR A 6 3.17 -31.60 -12.45
CA TYR A 6 3.63 -31.95 -13.80
C TYR A 6 3.42 -30.79 -14.80
N ALA A 7 2.29 -30.09 -14.70
CA ALA A 7 1.99 -28.92 -15.54
C ALA A 7 2.95 -27.73 -15.27
N LEU A 8 3.48 -27.62 -14.05
CA LEU A 8 4.48 -26.61 -13.68
C LEU A 8 5.86 -26.87 -14.31
N ARG A 9 6.20 -28.12 -14.65
CA ARG A 9 7.48 -28.48 -15.28
C ARG A 9 7.51 -28.21 -16.78
N GLU A 10 6.37 -28.22 -17.48
CA GLU A 10 6.33 -28.02 -18.93
C GLU A 10 6.06 -26.56 -19.37
N GLY A 11 6.03 -25.60 -18.45
CA GLY A 11 5.87 -24.17 -18.79
C GLY A 11 4.49 -23.77 -19.31
N ARG A 12 3.51 -24.68 -19.30
CA ARG A 12 2.12 -24.42 -19.67
C ARG A 12 1.26 -24.28 -18.43
N VAL A 13 1.28 -23.14 -17.78
CA VAL A 13 0.35 -22.85 -16.69
C VAL A 13 -0.97 -22.40 -17.29
N LYS A 14 -1.87 -23.33 -17.57
CA LYS A 14 -3.31 -23.06 -17.60
C LYS A 14 -3.74 -22.94 -16.13
N THR A 15 -3.94 -21.75 -15.61
CA THR A 15 -4.59 -21.57 -14.32
C THR A 15 -6.03 -22.01 -14.44
N LEU A 16 -6.34 -23.19 -13.89
CA LEU A 16 -7.71 -23.74 -13.82
C LEU A 16 -8.56 -22.89 -12.86
N PRO A 17 -9.86 -22.72 -13.14
CA PRO A 17 -10.73 -21.89 -12.34
C PRO A 17 -11.03 -22.53 -10.98
N TYR A 18 -11.00 -21.71 -9.94
CA TYR A 18 -11.70 -21.99 -8.70
C TYR A 18 -13.12 -21.44 -8.86
N ASN A 19 -14.10 -22.35 -8.88
CA ASN A 19 -15.56 -22.10 -8.88
C ASN A 19 -16.02 -20.81 -9.61
N GLY A 20 -16.17 -20.88 -10.93
CA GLY A 20 -16.96 -19.89 -11.70
C GLY A 20 -16.30 -18.52 -11.93
N VAL A 21 -15.11 -18.26 -11.43
CA VAL A 21 -14.38 -16.98 -11.55
C VAL A 21 -13.62 -16.94 -12.88
N LEU A 22 -13.71 -15.79 -13.57
CA LEU A 22 -13.06 -15.46 -14.83
C LEU A 22 -11.70 -16.14 -15.02
N ARG A 23 -11.61 -17.03 -16.03
CA ARG A 23 -10.35 -17.66 -16.45
C ARG A 23 -9.41 -16.56 -16.94
N TYR A 24 -8.21 -16.43 -16.36
CA TYR A 24 -7.12 -15.78 -17.05
C TYR A 24 -6.75 -16.66 -18.25
N LEU A 25 -7.22 -16.29 -19.41
CA LEU A 25 -6.88 -16.95 -20.68
C LEU A 25 -5.48 -16.54 -21.18
N MET A 26 -4.73 -15.82 -20.33
CA MET A 26 -3.40 -15.36 -20.69
C MET A 26 -2.39 -16.50 -20.63
N THR A 27 -1.68 -16.71 -21.72
CA THR A 27 -0.55 -17.64 -21.78
C THR A 27 0.75 -16.86 -21.97
N LEU A 28 1.82 -17.33 -21.34
CA LEU A 28 3.17 -16.79 -21.53
C LEU A 28 4.16 -17.93 -21.71
N THR A 29 4.77 -18.00 -22.91
CA THR A 29 5.83 -18.92 -23.24
C THR A 29 7.17 -18.19 -23.20
N LEU A 30 8.15 -18.73 -22.47
CA LEU A 30 9.50 -18.22 -22.39
C LEU A 30 10.46 -19.09 -23.20
N ILE A 31 11.34 -18.46 -23.97
CA ILE A 31 12.36 -19.13 -24.79
C ILE A 31 13.71 -18.47 -24.55
N GLY A 32 14.67 -19.25 -24.03
CA GLY A 32 16.05 -18.78 -23.81
C GLY A 32 16.22 -17.90 -22.56
N HIS A 33 15.24 -17.82 -21.66
CA HIS A 33 15.32 -17.19 -20.34
C HIS A 33 14.25 -17.73 -19.39
N ASP A 34 14.45 -17.47 -18.08
CA ASP A 34 13.56 -17.88 -16.98
C ASP A 34 12.93 -16.70 -16.21
N ASP A 35 13.07 -15.47 -16.68
CA ASP A 35 12.59 -14.24 -16.04
C ASP A 35 11.05 -14.08 -16.14
N ARG A 36 10.30 -15.18 -15.86
CA ARG A 36 8.82 -15.23 -15.94
C ARG A 36 8.15 -14.10 -15.16
N TYR A 37 8.54 -13.94 -13.89
CA TYR A 37 7.92 -12.96 -13.00
C TYR A 37 7.93 -11.54 -13.57
N ALA A 38 9.04 -11.13 -14.17
CA ALA A 38 9.18 -9.78 -14.71
C ALA A 38 8.21 -9.50 -15.87
N VAL A 39 8.01 -10.48 -16.77
CA VAL A 39 7.14 -10.33 -17.95
C VAL A 39 5.68 -10.55 -17.56
N GLU A 40 5.37 -11.58 -16.77
CA GLU A 40 4.00 -11.93 -16.37
C GLU A 40 3.33 -10.82 -15.54
N GLN A 41 4.08 -10.17 -14.63
CA GLN A 41 3.54 -9.02 -13.88
C GLN A 41 3.16 -7.86 -14.81
N LEU A 42 3.93 -7.63 -15.85
CA LEU A 42 3.61 -6.58 -16.83
C LEU A 42 2.41 -7.00 -17.69
N GLN A 43 2.33 -8.26 -18.12
CA GLN A 43 1.18 -8.80 -18.85
C GLN A 43 -0.13 -8.59 -18.07
N MET A 44 -0.12 -8.94 -16.77
CA MET A 44 -1.28 -8.77 -15.89
C MET A 44 -1.64 -7.29 -15.61
N ALA A 45 -0.67 -6.39 -15.72
CA ALA A 45 -0.89 -4.95 -15.53
C ALA A 45 -1.46 -4.29 -16.80
N LEU A 46 -1.12 -4.79 -18.00
CA LEU A 46 -1.48 -4.19 -19.27
C LEU A 46 -2.79 -4.73 -19.85
N PHE A 47 -3.14 -5.97 -19.55
CA PHE A 47 -4.35 -6.59 -20.09
C PHE A 47 -5.35 -6.92 -18.99
N PRO A 48 -6.64 -6.57 -19.15
CA PRO A 48 -7.68 -6.90 -18.18
C PRO A 48 -7.81 -8.41 -17.93
N ALA A 49 -8.27 -8.77 -16.74
CA ALA A 49 -8.60 -10.15 -16.42
C ALA A 49 -9.67 -10.67 -17.38
N GLY A 50 -9.43 -11.83 -17.99
CA GLY A 50 -10.33 -12.45 -18.99
C GLY A 50 -9.91 -12.19 -20.44
N SER A 51 -8.93 -11.34 -20.71
CA SER A 51 -8.36 -11.18 -22.06
C SER A 51 -7.68 -12.49 -22.51
N ALA A 52 -7.98 -12.93 -23.74
CA ALA A 52 -7.33 -14.09 -24.35
C ALA A 52 -5.98 -13.69 -24.98
N VAL A 53 -4.99 -13.44 -24.14
CA VAL A 53 -3.65 -13.01 -24.58
C VAL A 53 -2.71 -14.20 -24.65
N GLU A 54 -2.12 -14.42 -25.81
CA GLU A 54 -1.03 -15.38 -26.00
C GLU A 54 0.27 -14.61 -26.23
N ALA A 55 1.27 -14.81 -25.37
CA ALA A 55 2.55 -14.12 -25.48
C ALA A 55 3.72 -15.11 -25.54
N VAL A 56 4.70 -14.79 -26.38
CA VAL A 56 5.99 -15.48 -26.45
C VAL A 56 7.11 -14.46 -26.21
N SER A 57 7.86 -14.64 -25.14
CA SER A 57 9.04 -13.85 -24.83
C SER A 57 10.30 -14.69 -25.09
N ARG A 58 11.11 -14.24 -26.03
CA ARG A 58 12.33 -14.93 -26.45
C ARG A 58 13.56 -14.08 -26.16
N LEU A 59 14.58 -14.70 -25.60
CA LEU A 59 15.91 -14.11 -25.42
C LEU A 59 16.93 -14.94 -26.18
N SER A 60 17.78 -14.29 -26.96
CA SER A 60 18.89 -14.93 -27.68
C SER A 60 20.18 -14.16 -27.44
N ARG A 61 21.26 -14.91 -27.19
CA ARG A 61 22.60 -14.35 -26.98
C ARG A 61 23.48 -14.63 -28.20
N GLY A 62 23.92 -13.58 -28.87
CA GLY A 62 24.97 -13.61 -29.87
C GLY A 62 26.31 -13.18 -29.29
N LYS A 63 27.33 -13.12 -30.13
CA LYS A 63 28.70 -12.68 -29.71
C LYS A 63 28.70 -11.22 -29.20
N THR A 64 27.94 -10.33 -29.85
CA THR A 64 27.94 -8.88 -29.58
C THR A 64 26.69 -8.42 -28.87
N TRP A 65 25.56 -9.06 -29.13
CA TRP A 65 24.24 -8.58 -28.73
C TRP A 65 23.46 -9.63 -27.95
N LEU A 66 22.82 -9.19 -26.88
CA LEU A 66 21.70 -9.87 -26.26
C LEU A 66 20.42 -9.29 -26.86
N THR A 67 19.57 -10.12 -27.43
CA THR A 67 18.37 -9.72 -28.17
C THR A 67 17.12 -10.30 -27.53
N ALA A 68 16.20 -9.47 -27.12
CA ALA A 68 14.86 -9.84 -26.69
C ALA A 68 13.86 -9.63 -27.85
N VAL A 69 12.97 -10.60 -28.03
CA VAL A 69 11.84 -10.51 -28.98
C VAL A 69 10.59 -10.94 -28.26
N THR A 70 9.55 -10.13 -28.29
CA THR A 70 8.24 -10.45 -27.77
C THR A 70 7.22 -10.46 -28.89
N THR A 71 6.44 -11.52 -28.97
CA THR A 71 5.27 -11.65 -29.84
C THR A 71 4.03 -11.78 -28.98
N ILE A 72 2.99 -11.01 -29.26
CA ILE A 72 1.71 -11.04 -28.54
C ILE A 72 0.58 -11.21 -29.54
N THR A 73 -0.31 -12.14 -29.27
CA THR A 73 -1.56 -12.36 -30.03
C THR A 73 -2.75 -12.08 -29.11
N LEU A 74 -3.64 -11.21 -29.58
CA LEU A 74 -4.91 -10.87 -28.92
C LEU A 74 -5.99 -10.81 -30.00
N ASP A 75 -7.09 -11.53 -29.83
CA ASP A 75 -8.25 -11.55 -30.75
C ASP A 75 -7.85 -11.76 -32.23
N GLY A 76 -6.90 -12.67 -32.47
CA GLY A 76 -6.39 -13.01 -33.81
C GLY A 76 -5.38 -12.03 -34.38
N LYS A 77 -5.17 -10.86 -33.76
CA LYS A 77 -4.14 -9.90 -34.16
C LYS A 77 -2.81 -10.22 -33.48
N THR A 78 -1.75 -10.40 -34.27
CA THR A 78 -0.41 -10.69 -33.78
C THR A 78 0.52 -9.48 -34.02
N VAL A 79 1.23 -9.08 -32.97
CA VAL A 79 2.20 -7.98 -32.99
C VAL A 79 3.56 -8.45 -32.45
N ARG A 80 4.60 -7.72 -32.80
CA ARG A 80 5.97 -8.06 -32.42
C ARG A 80 6.79 -6.81 -32.09
N ALA A 81 7.65 -6.95 -31.07
CA ALA A 81 8.68 -5.96 -30.76
C ALA A 81 10.04 -6.64 -30.52
N MET A 82 11.12 -5.87 -30.65
CA MET A 82 12.48 -6.30 -30.43
C MET A 82 13.29 -5.24 -29.69
N ARG A 83 14.15 -5.69 -28.77
CA ARG A 83 15.13 -4.85 -28.06
C ARG A 83 16.49 -5.56 -28.01
N ARG A 84 17.55 -4.75 -27.96
CA ARG A 84 18.92 -5.23 -27.87
C ARG A 84 19.72 -4.44 -26.84
N ILE A 85 20.63 -5.14 -26.14
CA ILE A 85 21.70 -4.54 -25.35
C ILE A 85 23.01 -5.21 -25.73
N ARG A 86 24.13 -4.56 -25.45
CA ARG A 86 25.44 -5.16 -25.64
C ARG A 86 25.57 -6.37 -24.73
N ALA A 87 26.03 -7.51 -25.23
CA ALA A 87 26.17 -8.73 -24.43
C ALA A 87 27.16 -8.56 -23.26
N ALA A 88 28.14 -7.68 -23.42
CA ALA A 88 29.10 -7.30 -22.39
C ALA A 88 28.51 -6.47 -21.23
N GLU A 89 27.38 -5.79 -21.46
CA GLU A 89 26.69 -4.95 -20.46
C GLU A 89 25.61 -5.73 -19.70
N GLU A 90 25.45 -7.03 -19.97
CA GLU A 90 24.41 -7.83 -19.36
C GLU A 90 24.56 -7.88 -17.83
N SER A 91 23.48 -7.50 -17.16
CA SER A 91 23.22 -7.76 -15.76
C SER A 91 21.79 -8.27 -15.60
N VAL A 92 21.49 -8.94 -14.50
CA VAL A 92 20.13 -9.40 -14.20
C VAL A 92 19.12 -8.25 -14.31
N ARG A 93 19.50 -7.07 -13.82
CA ARG A 93 18.67 -5.87 -13.87
C ARG A 93 18.41 -5.41 -15.31
N LEU A 94 19.46 -5.23 -16.11
CA LEU A 94 19.33 -4.77 -17.51
C LEU A 94 18.59 -5.78 -18.38
N ARG A 95 18.82 -7.07 -18.17
CA ARG A 95 18.11 -8.13 -18.88
C ARG A 95 16.61 -8.07 -18.60
N ARG A 96 16.20 -8.01 -17.32
CA ARG A 96 14.78 -7.89 -16.94
C ARG A 96 14.15 -6.62 -17.48
N GLN A 97 14.83 -5.49 -17.38
CA GLN A 97 14.38 -4.22 -17.94
C GLN A 97 14.17 -4.32 -19.45
N MET A 98 15.11 -4.89 -20.20
CA MET A 98 15.00 -5.10 -21.64
C MET A 98 13.81 -5.99 -22.01
N LEU A 99 13.58 -7.09 -21.28
CA LEU A 99 12.44 -7.98 -21.49
C LEU A 99 11.11 -7.26 -21.24
N GLN A 100 11.02 -6.47 -20.16
CA GLN A 100 9.83 -5.66 -19.87
C GLN A 100 9.59 -4.59 -20.93
N GLN A 101 10.61 -3.87 -21.36
CA GLN A 101 10.50 -2.90 -22.46
C GLN A 101 10.04 -3.55 -23.76
N CYS A 102 10.61 -4.72 -24.08
CA CYS A 102 10.24 -5.46 -25.28
C CYS A 102 8.77 -5.89 -25.24
N TYR A 103 8.32 -6.39 -24.10
CA TYR A 103 6.91 -6.77 -23.89
C TYR A 103 5.98 -5.56 -24.01
N TYR A 104 6.30 -4.45 -23.34
CA TYR A 104 5.53 -3.20 -23.40
C TYR A 104 5.37 -2.70 -24.82
N LEU A 105 6.47 -2.62 -25.58
CA LEU A 105 6.45 -2.14 -26.97
C LEU A 105 5.64 -3.03 -27.94
N ALA A 106 5.52 -4.31 -27.63
CA ALA A 106 4.60 -5.18 -28.36
C ALA A 106 3.15 -4.90 -27.91
N ALA A 107 2.90 -4.84 -26.59
CA ALA A 107 1.57 -4.71 -26.02
C ALA A 107 0.86 -3.41 -26.46
N ILE A 108 1.55 -2.25 -26.49
CA ILE A 108 0.94 -0.96 -26.85
C ILE A 108 0.42 -0.90 -28.29
N GLN A 109 0.83 -1.82 -29.17
CA GLN A 109 0.28 -1.92 -30.52
C GLN A 109 -1.13 -2.55 -30.55
N LEU A 110 -1.58 -3.11 -29.44
CA LEU A 110 -2.89 -3.76 -29.25
C LEU A 110 -3.81 -2.98 -28.30
N LEU A 111 -3.25 -2.10 -27.48
CA LEU A 111 -3.99 -1.34 -26.50
C LEU A 111 -4.60 -0.06 -27.12
N PRO A 112 -5.85 0.32 -26.74
CA PRO A 112 -6.49 1.52 -27.25
C PRO A 112 -5.82 2.81 -26.73
N GLU A 113 -5.23 2.75 -25.53
CA GLU A 113 -4.58 3.89 -24.88
C GLU A 113 -3.23 3.49 -24.27
N LEU A 114 -2.35 4.46 -24.10
CA LEU A 114 -1.06 4.23 -23.47
C LEU A 114 -1.23 4.00 -21.96
N PRO A 115 -0.69 2.91 -21.41
CA PRO A 115 -0.72 2.65 -19.97
C PRO A 115 -0.02 3.78 -19.19
N PRO A 116 -0.67 4.37 -18.16
CA PRO A 116 -0.15 5.54 -17.47
C PRO A 116 1.26 5.34 -16.88
N TRP A 117 1.53 4.15 -16.36
CA TRP A 117 2.80 3.76 -15.77
C TRP A 117 3.76 3.04 -16.73
N GLY A 118 3.44 3.02 -18.02
CA GLY A 118 4.31 2.45 -19.06
C GLY A 118 4.70 0.98 -18.77
N ALA A 119 5.98 0.70 -18.83
CA ALA A 119 6.55 -0.63 -18.58
C ALA A 119 6.78 -0.92 -17.09
N LEU A 120 6.35 -0.07 -16.16
CA LEU A 120 6.48 -0.30 -14.72
C LEU A 120 5.38 -1.21 -14.20
N ALA A 121 5.74 -2.44 -13.86
CA ALA A 121 4.85 -3.41 -13.21
C ALA A 121 4.93 -3.39 -11.67
N GLY A 122 5.86 -2.64 -11.09
CA GLY A 122 6.10 -2.59 -9.65
C GLY A 122 5.00 -1.84 -8.88
N VAL A 123 4.80 -2.24 -7.62
CA VAL A 123 3.81 -1.60 -6.73
C VAL A 123 4.27 -0.25 -6.15
N ARG A 124 5.56 0.07 -6.25
CA ARG A 124 6.18 1.29 -5.72
C ARG A 124 7.03 1.98 -6.78
N PRO A 125 6.42 2.64 -7.75
CA PRO A 125 7.14 3.27 -8.86
C PRO A 125 8.06 4.42 -8.41
N THR A 126 7.72 5.11 -7.32
CA THR A 126 8.51 6.18 -6.71
C THR A 126 9.89 5.76 -6.24
N LYS A 127 10.10 4.48 -5.87
CA LYS A 127 11.45 3.99 -5.48
C LYS A 127 12.52 4.20 -6.55
N ILE A 128 12.13 4.26 -7.82
CA ILE A 128 13.07 4.49 -8.92
C ILE A 128 13.57 5.92 -8.89
N THR A 129 12.65 6.88 -8.81
CA THR A 129 12.97 8.31 -8.76
C THR A 129 13.59 8.71 -7.43
N THR A 130 13.08 8.21 -6.31
CA THR A 130 13.66 8.44 -4.97
C THR A 130 15.12 8.00 -4.91
N ARG A 131 15.42 6.77 -5.36
CA ARG A 131 16.79 6.28 -5.39
C ARG A 131 17.67 7.16 -6.28
N HIS A 132 17.20 7.50 -7.47
CA HIS A 132 17.94 8.33 -8.41
C HIS A 132 18.29 9.70 -7.80
N LEU A 133 17.36 10.34 -7.09
CA LEU A 133 17.59 11.62 -6.41
C LEU A 133 18.56 11.47 -5.21
N LEU A 134 18.43 10.43 -4.39
CA LEU A 134 19.31 10.16 -3.26
C LEU A 134 20.75 9.83 -3.71
N GLU A 135 20.92 9.26 -4.90
CA GLU A 135 22.24 9.00 -5.52
C GLU A 135 22.82 10.25 -6.22
N GLY A 136 22.23 11.44 -6.04
CA GLY A 136 22.71 12.72 -6.58
C GLY A 136 22.20 13.06 -7.98
N GLY A 137 21.22 12.32 -8.49
CA GLY A 137 20.56 12.66 -9.75
C GLY A 137 19.68 13.91 -9.63
N THR A 138 19.42 14.57 -10.77
CA THR A 138 18.54 15.75 -10.83
C THR A 138 17.09 15.36 -11.13
N GLU A 139 16.14 16.25 -10.83
CA GLU A 139 14.74 16.09 -11.22
C GLU A 139 14.57 15.87 -12.73
N ALA A 140 15.30 16.63 -13.54
CA ALA A 140 15.27 16.49 -14.99
C ALA A 140 15.77 15.12 -15.48
N SER A 141 16.82 14.58 -14.84
CA SER A 141 17.32 13.24 -15.16
C SER A 141 16.40 12.14 -14.66
N ALA A 142 15.70 12.34 -13.54
CA ALA A 142 14.66 11.43 -13.04
C ALA A 142 13.44 11.39 -13.99
N GLN A 143 12.97 12.55 -14.48
CA GLN A 143 11.93 12.66 -15.50
C GLN A 143 12.32 11.91 -16.77
N LYS A 144 13.56 12.12 -17.25
CA LYS A 144 14.09 11.44 -18.43
C LYS A 144 14.16 9.93 -18.23
N LEU A 145 14.61 9.45 -17.06
CA LEU A 145 14.64 8.04 -16.72
C LEU A 145 13.26 7.39 -16.81
N LEU A 146 12.23 8.01 -16.22
CA LEU A 146 10.86 7.49 -16.29
C LEU A 146 10.30 7.51 -17.71
N LYS A 147 10.60 8.55 -18.50
CA LYS A 147 10.13 8.70 -19.89
C LYS A 147 10.81 7.69 -20.81
N ASP A 148 12.14 7.72 -20.89
CA ASP A 148 12.89 7.02 -21.94
C ASP A 148 13.09 5.54 -21.65
N VAL A 149 13.15 5.16 -20.36
CA VAL A 149 13.40 3.79 -19.94
C VAL A 149 12.12 3.04 -19.60
N TYR A 150 11.18 3.72 -18.95
CA TYR A 150 9.96 3.08 -18.45
C TYR A 150 8.69 3.50 -19.19
N PHE A 151 8.76 4.47 -20.11
CA PHE A 151 7.63 4.94 -20.93
C PHE A 151 6.44 5.46 -20.11
N VAL A 152 6.71 6.02 -18.93
CA VAL A 152 5.69 6.58 -18.05
C VAL A 152 5.14 7.88 -18.64
N THR A 153 3.81 8.08 -18.58
CA THR A 153 3.15 9.29 -19.05
C THR A 153 3.57 10.52 -18.24
N GLU A 154 3.42 11.70 -18.79
CA GLU A 154 3.84 12.97 -18.17
C GLU A 154 3.22 13.17 -16.80
N SER A 155 1.89 13.05 -16.69
CA SER A 155 1.17 13.25 -15.45
C SER A 155 1.63 12.29 -14.32
N ARG A 156 2.03 11.05 -14.68
CA ARG A 156 2.53 10.07 -13.70
C ARG A 156 4.00 10.26 -13.38
N ARG A 157 4.78 10.84 -14.30
CA ARG A 157 6.16 11.25 -14.01
C ARG A 157 6.18 12.38 -12.98
N ASP A 158 5.32 13.39 -13.16
CA ASP A 158 5.20 14.51 -12.22
C ASP A 158 4.73 14.03 -10.86
N LEU A 159 3.70 13.18 -10.82
CA LEU A 159 3.20 12.58 -9.58
C LEU A 159 4.30 11.79 -8.85
N ALA A 160 5.06 10.96 -9.56
CA ALA A 160 6.16 10.19 -8.98
C ALA A 160 7.26 11.09 -8.45
N LEU A 161 7.60 12.15 -9.17
CA LEU A 161 8.63 13.09 -8.78
C LEU A 161 8.24 13.89 -7.54
N ASP A 162 7.01 14.40 -7.48
CA ASP A 162 6.51 15.12 -6.31
C ASP A 162 6.58 14.23 -5.05
N CYS A 163 6.07 12.99 -5.11
CA CYS A 163 6.18 12.04 -4.00
C CYS A 163 7.65 11.72 -3.63
N SER A 164 8.53 11.62 -4.63
CA SER A 164 9.96 11.36 -4.36
C SER A 164 10.64 12.54 -3.66
N LYS A 165 10.25 13.79 -3.94
CA LYS A 165 10.74 14.98 -3.22
C LYS A 165 10.36 14.92 -1.73
N SER A 166 9.10 14.61 -1.41
CA SER A 166 8.66 14.41 -0.03
C SER A 166 9.46 13.29 0.64
N THR A 167 9.68 12.17 -0.07
CA THR A 167 10.49 11.07 0.46
C THR A 167 11.94 11.48 0.72
N VAL A 168 12.57 12.21 -0.20
CA VAL A 168 13.96 12.70 -0.01
C VAL A 168 14.03 13.65 1.17
N ALA A 169 13.07 14.58 1.30
CA ALA A 169 13.00 15.49 2.43
C ALA A 169 12.83 14.74 3.77
N ALA A 170 11.96 13.74 3.82
CA ALA A 170 11.76 12.90 5.00
C ALA A 170 12.99 12.03 5.31
N ALA A 171 13.63 11.44 4.29
CA ALA A 171 14.83 10.62 4.47
C ALA A 171 16.03 11.42 4.99
N ASN A 172 16.17 12.68 4.56
CA ASN A 172 17.23 13.56 5.04
C ASN A 172 17.09 13.96 6.52
N GLN A 173 15.92 13.73 7.13
CA GLN A 173 15.70 13.97 8.57
C GLN A 173 16.03 12.74 9.42
N LEU A 174 16.28 11.57 8.78
CA LEU A 174 16.58 10.35 9.49
C LEU A 174 18.05 10.27 9.91
N ARG A 175 18.26 9.79 11.12
CA ARG A 175 19.57 9.44 11.67
C ARG A 175 19.74 7.93 11.61
N GLN A 176 20.95 7.44 11.69
CA GLN A 176 21.26 6.01 11.62
C GLN A 176 20.60 5.19 12.74
N GLN A 177 20.40 5.82 13.92
CA GLN A 177 19.74 5.18 15.06
C GLN A 177 18.21 5.18 14.97
N ASP A 178 17.60 5.94 14.05
CA ASP A 178 16.15 6.09 14.00
C ASP A 178 15.45 4.83 13.49
N LEU A 179 14.31 4.52 14.09
CA LEU A 179 13.36 3.51 13.61
C LEU A 179 11.92 3.97 13.89
N SER A 180 10.96 3.29 13.27
CA SER A 180 9.53 3.52 13.55
C SER A 180 8.91 2.33 14.26
N LEU A 181 7.88 2.60 15.06
CA LEU A 181 7.04 1.59 15.67
C LEU A 181 5.67 1.52 14.96
N TYR A 182 5.21 0.32 14.71
CA TYR A 182 3.84 0.03 14.33
C TYR A 182 3.18 -0.80 15.42
N VAL A 183 2.00 -0.40 15.88
CA VAL A 183 1.21 -1.18 16.85
C VAL A 183 -0.09 -1.63 16.19
N GLY A 184 -0.23 -2.93 15.99
CA GLY A 184 -1.37 -3.52 15.31
C GLY A 184 -2.51 -3.87 16.28
N ILE A 185 -3.72 -3.37 16.02
CA ILE A 185 -4.96 -3.74 16.72
C ILE A 185 -5.90 -4.42 15.72
N PRO A 186 -5.88 -5.77 15.61
CA PRO A 186 -6.59 -6.48 14.55
C PRO A 186 -8.08 -6.72 14.88
N PHE A 187 -8.76 -5.69 15.37
CA PHE A 187 -10.18 -5.73 15.71
C PHE A 187 -10.94 -4.63 14.99
N CYS A 188 -12.19 -4.93 14.59
CA CYS A 188 -13.12 -3.97 13.99
C CYS A 188 -14.51 -4.17 14.60
N PRO A 189 -15.37 -3.14 14.66
CA PRO A 189 -16.78 -3.31 15.08
C PRO A 189 -17.51 -4.28 14.16
N THR A 190 -17.37 -4.06 12.85
CA THR A 190 -17.93 -4.90 11.77
C THR A 190 -16.93 -4.98 10.63
N ARG A 191 -17.09 -5.95 9.73
CA ARG A 191 -16.22 -6.11 8.57
C ARG A 191 -16.79 -5.38 7.36
N CYS A 192 -15.99 -4.50 6.74
CA CYS A 192 -16.34 -3.86 5.49
C CYS A 192 -16.23 -4.85 4.31
N ALA A 193 -17.13 -4.79 3.34
CA ALA A 193 -17.20 -5.74 2.23
C ALA A 193 -15.94 -5.77 1.34
N TYR A 194 -15.26 -4.63 1.21
CA TYR A 194 -14.02 -4.49 0.43
C TYR A 194 -12.73 -4.82 1.20
N CYS A 195 -12.82 -4.95 2.55
CA CYS A 195 -11.63 -5.05 3.40
C CYS A 195 -10.99 -6.44 3.32
N SER A 196 -9.70 -6.46 2.97
CA SER A 196 -8.87 -7.67 2.94
C SER A 196 -7.94 -7.82 4.13
N PHE A 197 -7.91 -6.86 5.05
CA PHE A 197 -7.12 -6.96 6.25
C PHE A 197 -7.67 -8.06 7.18
N VAL A 198 -6.75 -8.73 7.85
CA VAL A 198 -7.12 -9.73 8.85
C VAL A 198 -7.55 -8.99 10.10
N SER A 199 -8.84 -9.03 10.39
CA SER A 199 -9.41 -8.47 11.61
C SER A 199 -10.54 -9.34 12.12
N ARG A 200 -10.81 -9.27 13.43
CA ARG A 200 -11.96 -9.93 14.08
C ARG A 200 -13.02 -8.90 14.41
N SER A 201 -14.28 -9.25 14.13
CA SER A 201 -15.41 -8.41 14.55
C SER A 201 -15.59 -8.57 16.07
N VAL A 202 -15.50 -7.45 16.79
CA VAL A 202 -15.63 -7.41 18.26
C VAL A 202 -17.03 -7.86 18.72
N GLY A 203 -18.09 -7.51 17.98
CA GLY A 203 -19.45 -7.94 18.32
C GLY A 203 -19.67 -9.45 18.42
N LYS A 204 -18.66 -10.26 17.99
CA LYS A 204 -18.67 -11.73 18.07
C LYS A 204 -17.51 -12.33 18.88
N ARG A 205 -16.52 -11.55 19.29
CA ARG A 205 -15.25 -12.01 19.86
C ARG A 205 -14.67 -11.01 20.88
N THR A 206 -15.53 -10.41 21.71
CA THR A 206 -15.10 -9.48 22.78
C THR A 206 -14.18 -10.14 23.80
N GLU A 207 -14.33 -11.45 24.01
CA GLU A 207 -13.49 -12.24 24.91
C GLU A 207 -12.00 -12.29 24.55
N LEU A 208 -11.66 -11.94 23.31
CA LEU A 208 -10.26 -11.93 22.84
C LEU A 208 -9.53 -10.62 23.17
N LEU A 209 -10.23 -9.52 23.46
CA LEU A 209 -9.62 -8.20 23.62
C LEU A 209 -8.63 -8.14 24.78
N GLU A 210 -9.05 -8.53 25.98
CA GLU A 210 -8.17 -8.48 27.15
C GLU A 210 -6.98 -9.46 27.07
N PRO A 211 -7.16 -10.72 26.66
CA PRO A 211 -6.01 -11.59 26.40
C PRO A 211 -5.06 -11.06 25.34
N TYR A 212 -5.59 -10.39 24.29
CA TYR A 212 -4.78 -9.78 23.26
C TYR A 212 -3.95 -8.60 23.79
N LEU A 213 -4.58 -7.69 24.55
CA LEU A 213 -3.88 -6.58 25.18
C LEU A 213 -2.82 -7.05 26.17
N ALA A 214 -3.08 -8.08 26.94
CA ALA A 214 -2.09 -8.67 27.84
C ALA A 214 -0.87 -9.25 27.08
N ALA A 215 -1.09 -9.90 25.93
CA ALA A 215 -0.01 -10.39 25.08
C ALA A 215 0.77 -9.23 24.43
N LEU A 216 0.06 -8.17 23.97
CA LEU A 216 0.66 -6.99 23.39
C LEU A 216 1.52 -6.21 24.40
N THR A 217 1.05 -6.06 25.64
CA THR A 217 1.81 -5.49 26.76
C THR A 217 3.15 -6.21 26.92
N LYS A 218 3.16 -7.56 26.99
CA LYS A 218 4.41 -8.33 27.08
C LYS A 218 5.36 -8.06 25.91
N GLU A 219 4.82 -7.97 24.67
CA GLU A 219 5.66 -7.67 23.51
C GLU A 219 6.25 -6.24 23.59
N ILE A 220 5.46 -5.26 24.07
CA ILE A 220 5.93 -3.87 24.28
C ILE A 220 7.04 -3.85 25.33
N GLU A 221 6.85 -4.48 26.48
CA GLU A 221 7.85 -4.55 27.58
C GLU A 221 9.18 -5.15 27.11
N VAL A 222 9.14 -6.29 26.42
CA VAL A 222 10.37 -6.95 25.94
C VAL A 222 11.03 -6.10 24.85
N THR A 223 10.24 -5.58 23.90
CA THR A 223 10.76 -4.74 22.82
C THR A 223 11.36 -3.44 23.37
N GLY A 224 10.76 -2.83 24.39
CA GLY A 224 11.28 -1.63 25.06
C GLY A 224 12.66 -1.88 25.71
N LYS A 225 12.82 -3.00 26.43
CA LYS A 225 14.11 -3.38 27.02
C LYS A 225 15.20 -3.61 25.95
N LEU A 226 14.86 -4.30 24.86
CA LEU A 226 15.78 -4.51 23.76
C LEU A 226 16.13 -3.20 23.06
N LEU A 227 15.16 -2.31 22.87
CA LEU A 227 15.37 -1.02 22.24
C LEU A 227 16.30 -0.14 23.09
N ALA A 228 16.06 -0.04 24.37
CA ALA A 228 16.89 0.74 25.30
C ALA A 228 18.38 0.31 25.29
N SER A 229 18.64 -0.98 25.06
CA SER A 229 20.01 -1.52 25.00
C SER A 229 20.64 -1.42 23.60
N SER A 230 19.88 -1.11 22.57
CA SER A 230 20.34 -1.11 21.17
C SER A 230 20.93 0.20 20.68
N GLY A 231 20.77 1.29 21.45
CA GLY A 231 21.12 2.65 21.01
C GLY A 231 20.24 3.22 19.90
N LYS A 232 19.11 2.57 19.61
CA LYS A 232 18.12 3.05 18.63
C LYS A 232 17.11 4.00 19.27
N SER A 233 16.52 4.88 18.44
CA SER A 233 15.54 5.89 18.85
C SER A 233 14.24 5.74 18.06
N VAL A 234 13.12 5.96 18.72
CA VAL A 234 11.80 5.96 18.08
C VAL A 234 11.58 7.28 17.34
N ARG A 235 11.38 7.21 16.03
CA ARG A 235 11.16 8.40 15.21
C ARG A 235 9.68 8.65 14.92
N THR A 236 8.91 7.60 14.68
CA THR A 236 7.46 7.69 14.53
C THR A 236 6.77 6.48 15.16
N ILE A 237 5.53 6.69 15.63
CA ILE A 237 4.62 5.64 16.10
C ILE A 237 3.36 5.69 15.25
N TYR A 238 2.89 4.52 14.85
CA TYR A 238 1.62 4.37 14.16
C TYR A 238 0.79 3.23 14.76
N ILE A 239 -0.32 3.55 15.40
CA ILE A 239 -1.28 2.56 15.91
C ILE A 239 -2.36 2.37 14.85
N GLY A 240 -2.42 1.18 14.26
CA GLY A 240 -3.31 0.87 13.14
C GLY A 240 -3.78 -0.58 13.16
N GLY A 241 -4.24 -1.08 12.00
CA GLY A 241 -4.61 -2.49 11.80
C GLY A 241 -6.04 -2.69 11.35
N GLY A 242 -6.94 -3.10 12.22
CA GLY A 242 -8.38 -3.15 11.96
C GLY A 242 -9.01 -1.77 12.16
N THR A 243 -9.35 -1.49 13.41
CA THR A 243 -9.85 -0.20 13.88
C THR A 243 -9.40 -0.05 15.33
N PRO A 244 -8.26 0.60 15.60
CA PRO A 244 -7.71 0.72 16.96
C PRO A 244 -8.70 1.31 17.98
N THR A 245 -9.52 2.24 17.55
CA THR A 245 -10.56 2.87 18.39
C THR A 245 -11.75 1.96 18.71
N THR A 246 -11.69 0.69 18.32
CA THR A 246 -12.55 -0.37 18.86
C THR A 246 -12.28 -0.63 20.35
N LEU A 247 -11.05 -0.33 20.80
CA LEU A 247 -10.73 -0.27 22.22
C LEU A 247 -11.56 0.85 22.87
N ASP A 248 -12.06 0.61 24.09
CA ASP A 248 -12.66 1.67 24.87
C ASP A 248 -11.63 2.66 25.41
N SER A 249 -12.06 3.77 26.01
CA SER A 249 -11.16 4.82 26.51
C SER A 249 -10.17 4.31 27.55
N SER A 250 -10.59 3.40 28.42
CA SER A 250 -9.73 2.79 29.47
C SER A 250 -8.68 1.84 28.86
N GLN A 251 -9.10 1.00 27.92
CA GLN A 251 -8.19 0.08 27.20
C GLN A 251 -7.18 0.87 26.37
N MET A 252 -7.62 1.95 25.72
CA MET A 252 -6.75 2.82 24.94
C MET A 252 -5.75 3.54 25.86
N ALA A 253 -6.18 4.10 26.96
CA ALA A 253 -5.29 4.73 27.96
C ALA A 253 -4.22 3.75 28.43
N ARG A 254 -4.60 2.55 28.88
CA ARG A 254 -3.63 1.52 29.32
C ARG A 254 -2.59 1.17 28.23
N LEU A 255 -3.03 1.05 26.98
CA LEU A 255 -2.10 0.79 25.88
C LEU A 255 -1.11 1.95 25.69
N LEU A 256 -1.60 3.18 25.73
CA LEU A 256 -0.79 4.37 25.56
C LEU A 256 0.17 4.57 26.73
N ASP A 257 -0.30 4.37 27.96
CA ASP A 257 0.56 4.36 29.17
C ASP A 257 1.69 3.34 29.06
N THR A 258 1.36 2.10 28.63
CA THR A 258 2.36 1.05 28.41
C THR A 258 3.42 1.46 27.37
N ILE A 259 3.01 2.14 26.28
CA ILE A 259 3.93 2.63 25.27
C ILE A 259 4.87 3.68 25.88
N HIS A 260 4.35 4.64 26.64
CA HIS A 260 5.16 5.67 27.31
C HIS A 260 6.09 5.12 28.38
N GLU A 261 5.67 4.09 29.10
CA GLU A 261 6.49 3.45 30.15
C GLU A 261 7.71 2.74 29.56
N HIS A 262 7.58 2.15 28.37
CA HIS A 262 8.60 1.25 27.84
C HIS A 262 9.40 1.83 26.67
N PHE A 263 8.97 2.93 26.06
CA PHE A 263 9.70 3.58 24.98
C PHE A 263 10.04 5.03 25.31
N ASP A 264 11.29 5.40 25.08
CA ASP A 264 11.70 6.83 25.08
C ASP A 264 11.17 7.50 23.79
N LEU A 265 10.22 8.40 23.96
CA LEU A 265 9.56 9.14 22.88
C LEU A 265 10.07 10.57 22.74
N SER A 266 11.15 10.94 23.44
CA SER A 266 11.73 12.31 23.41
C SER A 266 12.14 12.75 21.99
N GLU A 267 12.48 11.81 21.12
CA GLU A 267 12.88 12.04 19.73
C GLU A 267 11.78 11.69 18.72
N CYS A 268 10.57 11.36 19.20
CA CYS A 268 9.43 11.01 18.35
C CYS A 268 8.89 12.28 17.67
N LEU A 269 8.83 12.26 16.34
CA LEU A 269 8.33 13.38 15.52
C LEU A 269 6.86 13.25 15.17
N GLU A 270 6.32 12.04 15.21
CA GLU A 270 4.96 11.77 14.76
C GLU A 270 4.38 10.58 15.52
N PHE A 271 3.24 10.80 16.16
CA PHE A 271 2.48 9.76 16.82
C PHE A 271 1.06 9.73 16.25
N THR A 272 0.80 8.76 15.38
CA THR A 272 -0.48 8.59 14.69
C THR A 272 -1.33 7.50 15.32
N VAL A 273 -2.60 7.77 15.55
CA VAL A 273 -3.61 6.76 15.89
C VAL A 273 -4.69 6.71 14.80
N GLU A 274 -4.94 5.52 14.28
CA GLU A 274 -5.96 5.28 13.27
C GLU A 274 -7.34 5.19 13.90
N GLY A 275 -8.16 6.24 13.77
CA GLY A 275 -9.56 6.26 14.23
C GLY A 275 -10.45 5.42 13.32
N GLY A 276 -10.14 5.45 12.04
CA GLY A 276 -10.71 4.59 10.99
C GLY A 276 -12.22 4.80 10.77
N ARG A 277 -13.03 4.67 11.80
CA ARG A 277 -14.51 4.67 11.69
C ARG A 277 -15.17 5.64 12.66
N PRO A 278 -16.09 6.50 12.18
CA PRO A 278 -16.82 7.43 13.05
C PRO A 278 -17.60 6.78 14.20
N ASP A 279 -18.13 5.58 13.97
CA ASP A 279 -18.93 4.85 14.96
C ASP A 279 -18.12 4.27 16.14
N THR A 280 -16.82 4.44 16.15
CA THR A 280 -15.92 4.06 17.26
C THR A 280 -15.30 5.24 17.97
N LEU A 281 -15.62 6.46 17.55
CA LEU A 281 -15.07 7.70 18.06
C LEU A 281 -16.11 8.46 18.92
N ASP A 282 -15.63 8.96 20.03
CA ASP A 282 -16.31 9.94 20.88
C ASP A 282 -15.26 10.94 21.41
N LEU A 283 -15.75 12.07 21.94
CA LEU A 283 -14.87 13.16 22.38
C LEU A 283 -13.97 12.74 23.55
N GLU A 284 -14.44 11.89 24.45
CA GLU A 284 -13.65 11.42 25.60
C GLU A 284 -12.45 10.58 25.12
N LYS A 285 -12.70 9.61 24.24
CA LYS A 285 -11.64 8.77 23.65
C LYS A 285 -10.64 9.60 22.84
N LEU A 286 -11.14 10.56 22.05
CA LEU A 286 -10.27 11.44 21.26
C LEU A 286 -9.38 12.29 22.16
N LYS A 287 -9.90 12.84 23.25
CA LYS A 287 -9.10 13.54 24.26
C LYS A 287 -8.08 12.61 24.92
N THR A 288 -8.50 11.43 25.34
CA THR A 288 -7.57 10.42 25.91
C THR A 288 -6.39 10.17 24.96
N ILE A 289 -6.66 9.95 23.68
CA ILE A 289 -5.59 9.70 22.68
C ILE A 289 -4.69 10.92 22.52
N HIS A 290 -5.27 12.12 22.42
CA HIS A 290 -4.51 13.36 22.27
C HIS A 290 -3.66 13.68 23.51
N ASP A 291 -4.24 13.55 24.71
CA ASP A 291 -3.56 13.86 25.98
C ASP A 291 -2.39 12.92 26.28
N HIS A 292 -2.37 11.71 25.67
CA HIS A 292 -1.23 10.80 25.67
C HIS A 292 -0.25 11.05 24.50
N GLY A 293 -0.27 12.23 23.90
CA GLY A 293 0.76 12.69 22.96
C GLY A 293 0.58 12.26 21.51
N ALA A 294 -0.54 11.61 21.14
CA ALA A 294 -0.83 11.43 19.73
C ALA A 294 -1.16 12.78 19.07
N ASP A 295 -0.35 13.18 18.10
CA ASP A 295 -0.48 14.45 17.38
C ASP A 295 -1.27 14.31 16.06
N ARG A 296 -1.45 13.09 15.59
CA ARG A 296 -2.14 12.76 14.34
C ARG A 296 -3.26 11.73 14.55
N MET A 297 -4.35 11.94 13.82
CA MET A 297 -5.50 11.04 13.81
C MET A 297 -5.94 10.77 12.37
N SER A 298 -6.42 9.56 12.07
CA SER A 298 -7.15 9.35 10.82
C SER A 298 -8.64 9.11 11.07
N ILE A 299 -9.48 9.80 10.32
CA ILE A 299 -10.94 9.60 10.28
C ILE A 299 -11.29 9.26 8.85
N ASN A 300 -11.69 8.01 8.58
CA ASN A 300 -11.74 7.47 7.22
C ASN A 300 -13.19 7.32 6.74
N PRO A 301 -13.77 8.33 6.05
CA PRO A 301 -15.12 8.25 5.51
C PRO A 301 -15.28 7.14 4.47
N GLN A 302 -14.29 6.98 3.59
CA GLN A 302 -14.28 6.17 2.38
C GLN A 302 -15.23 6.70 1.29
N SER A 303 -16.41 7.17 1.65
CA SER A 303 -17.41 7.92 0.88
C SER A 303 -18.24 8.78 1.82
N MET A 304 -18.84 9.86 1.31
CA MET A 304 -19.82 10.68 2.04
C MET A 304 -21.26 10.37 1.61
N VAL A 305 -21.44 9.42 0.68
CA VAL A 305 -22.75 9.01 0.16
C VAL A 305 -23.28 7.83 0.96
N ASP A 306 -24.38 8.03 1.71
CA ASP A 306 -24.92 7.02 2.64
C ASP A 306 -25.29 5.69 1.98
N THR A 307 -25.75 5.70 0.73
CA THR A 307 -26.06 4.47 -0.02
C THR A 307 -24.81 3.66 -0.34
N VAL A 308 -23.70 4.33 -0.70
CA VAL A 308 -22.39 3.74 -0.95
C VAL A 308 -21.79 3.15 0.33
N LEU A 309 -21.91 3.88 1.45
CA LEU A 309 -21.46 3.40 2.76
C LEU A 309 -22.18 2.11 3.16
N ARG A 310 -23.52 2.08 3.04
CA ARG A 310 -24.32 0.86 3.34
C ARG A 310 -23.93 -0.32 2.42
N ALA A 311 -23.80 -0.08 1.12
CA ALA A 311 -23.38 -1.10 0.16
C ALA A 311 -21.98 -1.65 0.46
N SER A 312 -21.13 -0.83 1.05
CA SER A 312 -19.76 -1.18 1.49
C SER A 312 -19.70 -1.85 2.87
N GLY A 313 -20.83 -2.08 3.55
CA GLY A 313 -20.89 -2.68 4.88
C GLY A 313 -20.47 -1.74 6.01
N ARG A 314 -20.61 -0.42 5.81
CA ARG A 314 -20.33 0.61 6.83
C ARG A 314 -21.66 1.16 7.36
N PRO A 315 -21.95 1.01 8.68
CA PRO A 315 -23.26 1.38 9.23
C PRO A 315 -23.43 2.89 9.50
N HIS A 316 -22.32 3.65 9.51
CA HIS A 316 -22.36 5.10 9.74
C HIS A 316 -22.82 5.88 8.49
N ARG A 317 -23.15 7.14 8.69
CA ARG A 317 -23.56 8.09 7.65
C ARG A 317 -22.49 9.17 7.44
N GLY A 318 -22.57 9.90 6.33
CA GLY A 318 -21.71 11.05 6.07
C GLY A 318 -21.75 12.10 7.19
N ALA A 319 -22.92 12.34 7.80
CA ALA A 319 -23.08 13.24 8.94
C ALA A 319 -22.28 12.80 10.19
N ASP A 320 -22.10 11.50 10.40
CA ASP A 320 -21.30 10.99 11.52
C ASP A 320 -19.81 11.27 11.33
N VAL A 321 -19.36 11.26 10.07
CA VAL A 321 -17.97 11.65 9.70
C VAL A 321 -17.71 13.09 10.06
N LEU A 322 -18.63 14.00 9.68
CA LEU A 322 -18.51 15.45 9.99
C LEU A 322 -18.42 15.67 11.50
N ARG A 323 -19.30 15.04 12.26
CA ARG A 323 -19.30 15.10 13.73
C ARG A 323 -18.00 14.61 14.34
N SER A 324 -17.48 13.46 13.86
CA SER A 324 -16.22 12.92 14.37
C SER A 324 -15.04 13.81 14.03
N TYR A 325 -15.04 14.46 12.86
CA TYR A 325 -14.04 15.44 12.51
C TYR A 325 -14.06 16.66 13.44
N GLU A 326 -15.23 17.23 13.69
CA GLU A 326 -15.42 18.35 14.63
C GLU A 326 -14.96 17.97 16.05
N GLN A 327 -15.28 16.77 16.52
CA GLN A 327 -14.85 16.26 17.82
C GLN A 327 -13.33 16.09 17.89
N ALA A 328 -12.68 15.62 16.81
CA ALA A 328 -11.23 15.50 16.77
C ALA A 328 -10.53 16.87 16.80
N VAL A 329 -11.06 17.85 16.08
CA VAL A 329 -10.59 19.23 16.16
C VAL A 329 -10.79 19.80 17.59
N ALA A 330 -11.94 19.56 18.20
CA ALA A 330 -12.24 20.00 19.58
C ALA A 330 -11.36 19.27 20.62
N ALA A 331 -10.90 18.05 20.34
CA ALA A 331 -9.94 17.34 21.17
C ALA A 331 -8.49 17.87 21.04
N GLY A 332 -8.20 18.72 20.03
CA GLY A 332 -6.89 19.35 19.85
C GLY A 332 -6.08 18.84 18.66
N PHE A 333 -6.57 17.83 17.90
CA PHE A 333 -5.85 17.32 16.74
C PHE A 333 -5.73 18.37 15.63
N LYS A 334 -4.50 18.64 15.20
CA LYS A 334 -4.19 19.55 14.08
C LYS A 334 -3.90 18.79 12.79
N ALA A 335 -3.40 17.56 12.90
CA ALA A 335 -3.07 16.72 11.77
C ALA A 335 -4.09 15.57 11.63
N ILE A 336 -5.18 15.84 10.91
CA ILE A 336 -6.22 14.85 10.63
C ILE A 336 -6.08 14.39 9.18
N ASN A 337 -6.00 13.05 8.98
CA ASN A 337 -6.07 12.42 7.66
C ASN A 337 -7.48 11.89 7.40
N MET A 338 -7.93 12.00 6.16
CA MET A 338 -9.22 11.45 5.74
C MET A 338 -9.06 10.61 4.47
N ASP A 339 -9.46 9.33 4.54
CA ASP A 339 -9.34 8.41 3.39
C ASP A 339 -10.65 8.35 2.60
N LEU A 340 -10.53 8.38 1.27
CA LEU A 340 -11.58 8.12 0.30
C LEU A 340 -11.21 6.94 -0.60
N ILE A 341 -12.20 6.20 -1.10
CA ILE A 341 -12.00 5.10 -2.04
C ILE A 341 -12.79 5.37 -3.32
N ALA A 342 -12.08 5.53 -4.43
CA ALA A 342 -12.66 5.55 -5.77
C ALA A 342 -13.04 4.13 -6.21
N GLY A 343 -14.24 3.97 -6.74
CA GLY A 343 -14.74 2.70 -7.27
C GLY A 343 -15.45 1.79 -6.27
N LEU A 344 -15.98 2.32 -5.17
CA LEU A 344 -16.82 1.56 -4.25
C LEU A 344 -18.12 1.07 -4.92
N PRO A 345 -18.75 -0.03 -4.43
CA PRO A 345 -20.01 -0.51 -4.96
C PRO A 345 -21.10 0.57 -4.95
N THR A 346 -21.87 0.65 -6.03
CA THR A 346 -22.97 1.61 -6.23
C THR A 346 -22.54 3.09 -6.29
N ASP A 347 -21.24 3.40 -6.19
CA ASP A 347 -20.78 4.78 -6.33
C ASP A 347 -20.80 5.23 -7.79
N THR A 348 -20.99 6.53 -7.98
CA THR A 348 -20.97 7.20 -9.28
C THR A 348 -19.86 8.26 -9.30
N PHE A 349 -19.57 8.78 -10.48
CA PHE A 349 -18.63 9.91 -10.60
C PHE A 349 -19.06 11.10 -9.75
N GLU A 350 -20.35 11.47 -9.80
CA GLU A 350 -20.91 12.57 -9.04
C GLU A 350 -20.90 12.31 -7.53
N GLY A 351 -21.14 11.05 -7.11
CA GLY A 351 -21.08 10.64 -5.70
C GLY A 351 -19.66 10.75 -5.14
N PHE A 352 -18.67 10.34 -5.93
CA PHE A 352 -17.27 10.49 -5.55
C PHE A 352 -16.84 11.97 -5.51
N CYS A 353 -17.24 12.80 -6.50
CA CYS A 353 -16.97 14.24 -6.50
C CYS A 353 -17.57 14.89 -5.25
N TYR A 354 -18.84 14.61 -4.94
CA TYR A 354 -19.49 15.11 -3.72
C TYR A 354 -18.71 14.70 -2.46
N SER A 355 -18.23 13.46 -2.38
CA SER A 355 -17.47 12.96 -1.24
C SER A 355 -16.13 13.68 -1.11
N LEU A 356 -15.40 13.86 -2.21
CA LEU A 356 -14.12 14.56 -2.22
C LEU A 356 -14.28 16.04 -1.84
N ASP A 357 -15.26 16.73 -2.45
CA ASP A 357 -15.48 18.15 -2.21
C ASP A 357 -15.90 18.41 -0.77
N THR A 358 -16.77 17.54 -0.21
CA THR A 358 -17.20 17.63 1.20
C THR A 358 -16.01 17.43 2.14
N VAL A 359 -15.15 16.43 1.89
CA VAL A 359 -13.95 16.20 2.71
C VAL A 359 -12.94 17.33 2.55
N ALA A 360 -12.71 17.82 1.34
CA ALA A 360 -11.79 18.92 1.09
C ALA A 360 -12.25 20.24 1.73
N ALA A 361 -13.55 20.48 1.82
CA ALA A 361 -14.13 21.66 2.48
C ALA A 361 -13.83 21.68 4.00
N LEU A 362 -13.64 20.53 4.65
CA LEU A 362 -13.21 20.43 6.05
C LEU A 362 -11.73 20.85 6.23
N ASN A 363 -10.99 20.97 5.13
CA ASN A 363 -9.62 21.39 5.13
C ASN A 363 -8.68 20.51 6.00
N PRO A 364 -8.74 19.18 5.91
CA PRO A 364 -7.89 18.32 6.71
C PRO A 364 -6.41 18.44 6.30
N ALA A 365 -5.49 18.08 7.20
CA ALA A 365 -4.06 18.08 6.91
C ALA A 365 -3.69 17.15 5.75
N ASN A 366 -4.35 16.00 5.71
CA ASN A 366 -4.11 14.99 4.68
C ASN A 366 -5.43 14.43 4.12
N ILE A 367 -5.42 14.13 2.83
CA ILE A 367 -6.46 13.35 2.16
C ILE A 367 -5.78 12.20 1.43
N THR A 368 -6.20 10.97 1.69
CA THR A 368 -5.72 9.82 0.92
C THR A 368 -6.81 9.33 -0.01
N VAL A 369 -6.51 9.28 -1.30
CA VAL A 369 -7.40 8.72 -2.31
C VAL A 369 -6.92 7.33 -2.68
N HIS A 370 -7.67 6.33 -2.28
CA HIS A 370 -7.47 4.94 -2.67
C HIS A 370 -8.28 4.61 -3.91
N THR A 371 -7.79 3.66 -4.70
CA THR A 371 -8.58 3.00 -5.73
C THR A 371 -8.93 1.60 -5.26
N LEU A 372 -10.19 1.21 -5.38
CA LEU A 372 -10.66 -0.09 -4.94
C LEU A 372 -9.84 -1.22 -5.58
N ALA A 373 -9.26 -2.08 -4.76
CA ALA A 373 -8.57 -3.29 -5.19
C ALA A 373 -9.29 -4.51 -4.65
N LEU A 374 -9.79 -5.36 -5.55
CA LEU A 374 -10.44 -6.60 -5.18
C LEU A 374 -9.40 -7.65 -4.78
N LYS A 375 -9.31 -7.98 -3.51
CA LYS A 375 -8.37 -8.95 -2.96
C LYS A 375 -9.08 -10.18 -2.44
N LYS A 376 -8.43 -11.34 -2.58
CA LYS A 376 -8.87 -12.59 -1.92
C LYS A 376 -9.03 -12.33 -0.42
N GLY A 377 -10.17 -12.77 0.12
CA GLY A 377 -10.51 -12.57 1.52
C GLY A 377 -11.41 -11.36 1.80
N ALA A 378 -11.67 -10.49 0.82
CA ALA A 378 -12.76 -9.51 0.89
C ALA A 378 -14.05 -10.13 0.33
N ASP A 379 -15.19 -9.88 0.98
CA ASP A 379 -16.48 -10.42 0.53
C ASP A 379 -16.83 -9.92 -0.88
N LEU A 380 -16.44 -8.69 -1.20
CA LEU A 380 -16.64 -8.08 -2.51
C LEU A 380 -15.83 -8.74 -3.62
N PHE A 381 -14.74 -9.46 -3.29
CA PHE A 381 -13.96 -10.22 -4.28
C PHE A 381 -14.79 -11.34 -4.93
N GLU A 382 -15.68 -11.95 -4.17
CA GLU A 382 -16.53 -13.03 -4.66
C GLU A 382 -17.80 -12.49 -5.35
N ARG A 383 -18.39 -11.43 -4.82
CA ARG A 383 -19.67 -10.89 -5.31
C ARG A 383 -19.52 -10.06 -6.57
N ARG A 384 -18.53 -9.16 -6.63
CA ARG A 384 -18.25 -8.20 -7.74
C ARG A 384 -19.49 -7.48 -8.27
N GLU A 385 -20.46 -7.25 -7.42
CA GLU A 385 -21.73 -6.65 -7.79
C GLU A 385 -21.68 -5.13 -7.73
N ASN A 386 -22.33 -4.48 -8.69
CA ASN A 386 -22.56 -3.03 -8.71
C ASN A 386 -21.27 -2.17 -8.64
N LEU A 387 -20.18 -2.65 -9.21
CA LEU A 387 -18.93 -1.87 -9.28
C LEU A 387 -18.98 -0.90 -10.46
N PRO A 388 -18.50 0.35 -10.29
CA PRO A 388 -18.26 1.26 -11.41
C PRO A 388 -17.31 0.64 -12.44
N ASP A 389 -17.47 1.02 -13.69
CA ASP A 389 -16.55 0.61 -14.75
C ASP A 389 -15.19 1.31 -14.63
N ALA A 390 -14.21 0.86 -15.42
CA ALA A 390 -12.85 1.39 -15.36
C ALA A 390 -12.77 2.86 -15.84
N ALA A 391 -13.64 3.30 -16.77
CA ALA A 391 -13.67 4.67 -17.24
C ALA A 391 -14.14 5.61 -16.13
N THR A 392 -15.24 5.27 -15.46
CA THR A 392 -15.75 6.01 -14.29
C THR A 392 -14.69 6.14 -13.19
N VAL A 393 -13.98 5.06 -12.87
CA VAL A 393 -12.89 5.11 -11.87
C VAL A 393 -11.71 5.98 -12.33
N THR A 394 -11.41 5.97 -13.63
CA THR A 394 -10.40 6.87 -14.23
C THR A 394 -10.77 8.33 -14.00
N ASP A 395 -12.02 8.68 -14.27
CA ASP A 395 -12.52 10.04 -14.10
C ASP A 395 -12.52 10.47 -12.63
N MET A 396 -12.90 9.57 -11.69
CA MET A 396 -12.82 9.83 -10.25
C MET A 396 -11.38 10.16 -9.81
N VAL A 397 -10.39 9.37 -10.23
CA VAL A 397 -8.98 9.57 -9.86
C VAL A 397 -8.42 10.84 -10.52
N ALA A 398 -8.79 11.12 -11.76
CA ALA A 398 -8.40 12.34 -12.46
C ALA A 398 -8.98 13.58 -11.78
N TYR A 399 -10.26 13.54 -11.42
CA TYR A 399 -10.93 14.62 -10.68
C TYR A 399 -10.21 14.89 -9.35
N ALA A 400 -9.94 13.84 -8.57
CA ALA A 400 -9.24 13.97 -7.29
C ALA A 400 -7.89 14.65 -7.45
N GLY A 401 -7.06 14.21 -8.40
CA GLY A 401 -5.75 14.79 -8.63
C GLY A 401 -5.80 16.26 -9.06
N LYS A 402 -6.78 16.62 -9.90
CA LYS A 402 -6.98 18.01 -10.34
C LYS A 402 -7.48 18.90 -9.19
N THR A 403 -8.52 18.47 -8.50
CA THR A 403 -9.15 19.23 -7.40
C THR A 403 -8.20 19.45 -6.24
N LEU A 404 -7.52 18.40 -5.76
CA LEU A 404 -6.60 18.52 -4.64
C LEU A 404 -5.41 19.43 -4.95
N ARG A 405 -4.83 19.35 -6.16
CA ARG A 405 -3.78 20.28 -6.58
C ARG A 405 -4.29 21.74 -6.64
N SER A 406 -5.50 21.98 -7.13
CA SER A 406 -6.07 23.34 -7.18
C SER A 406 -6.33 23.93 -5.80
N LEU A 407 -6.55 23.08 -4.79
CA LEU A 407 -6.71 23.45 -3.39
C LEU A 407 -5.38 23.54 -2.61
N GLY A 408 -4.24 23.38 -3.30
CA GLY A 408 -2.91 23.50 -2.72
C GLY A 408 -2.35 22.24 -2.07
N TYR A 409 -3.07 21.10 -2.14
CA TYR A 409 -2.51 19.83 -1.70
C TYR A 409 -1.43 19.33 -2.66
N LYS A 410 -0.39 18.73 -2.09
CA LYS A 410 0.72 18.09 -2.83
C LYS A 410 0.71 16.59 -2.54
N PRO A 411 0.97 15.73 -3.55
CA PRO A 411 1.12 14.31 -3.31
C PRO A 411 2.45 14.06 -2.58
N TYR A 412 2.41 13.27 -1.50
CA TYR A 412 3.60 13.03 -0.69
C TYR A 412 4.01 11.55 -0.60
N TYR A 413 3.10 10.63 -0.88
CA TYR A 413 3.40 9.23 -1.11
C TYR A 413 2.40 8.62 -2.08
N LEU A 414 2.82 7.53 -2.74
CA LEU A 414 1.94 6.73 -3.56
C LEU A 414 2.35 5.25 -3.54
N TYR A 415 1.37 4.40 -3.78
CA TYR A 415 1.63 3.00 -4.05
C TYR A 415 0.56 2.42 -4.97
N ARG A 416 0.93 1.38 -5.72
CA ARG A 416 0.01 0.62 -6.57
C ARG A 416 -0.30 -0.72 -5.91
N GLN A 417 -1.46 -1.26 -6.22
CA GLN A 417 -1.83 -2.61 -5.82
C GLN A 417 -1.97 -3.49 -7.04
N LYS A 418 -1.76 -4.79 -6.88
CA LYS A 418 -2.09 -5.77 -7.91
C LYS A 418 -3.60 -5.92 -7.99
N TYR A 419 -4.11 -6.17 -9.19
CA TYR A 419 -5.54 -6.42 -9.44
C TYR A 419 -6.46 -5.20 -9.20
N MET A 420 -5.93 -3.99 -9.34
CA MET A 420 -6.73 -2.77 -9.38
C MET A 420 -7.36 -2.60 -10.76
N SER A 421 -8.59 -2.11 -10.81
CA SER A 421 -9.18 -1.63 -12.06
C SER A 421 -8.31 -0.50 -12.64
N GLY A 422 -7.98 -0.56 -13.92
CA GLY A 422 -7.21 0.50 -14.61
C GLY A 422 -5.74 0.66 -14.20
N SER A 423 -5.17 -0.23 -13.36
CA SER A 423 -3.76 -0.14 -12.90
C SER A 423 -3.40 1.19 -12.24
N PHE A 424 -4.34 1.83 -11.56
CA PHE A 424 -4.16 3.10 -10.87
C PHE A 424 -3.30 2.98 -9.61
N GLU A 425 -3.07 4.12 -9.01
CA GLU A 425 -2.34 4.29 -7.75
C GLU A 425 -3.25 4.73 -6.61
N ASN A 426 -2.80 4.50 -5.38
CA ASN A 426 -3.30 5.13 -4.17
C ASN A 426 -2.37 6.28 -3.84
N VAL A 427 -2.88 7.46 -3.59
CA VAL A 427 -2.09 8.68 -3.39
C VAL A 427 -2.49 9.35 -2.09
N GLY A 428 -1.50 9.61 -1.23
CA GLY A 428 -1.65 10.52 -0.10
C GLY A 428 -1.32 11.94 -0.50
N TRP A 429 -2.22 12.85 -0.18
CA TRP A 429 -2.12 14.28 -0.43
C TRP A 429 -1.97 15.02 0.87
N SER A 430 -1.09 15.99 0.92
CA SER A 430 -0.78 16.78 2.11
C SER A 430 -0.75 18.27 1.79
N ARG A 431 -1.04 19.08 2.79
CA ARG A 431 -0.84 20.51 2.74
C ARG A 431 0.01 20.97 3.93
N ASP A 432 0.62 22.16 3.81
CA ASP A 432 1.33 22.84 4.88
C ASP A 432 2.46 22.03 5.56
N ILE A 433 3.16 21.18 4.78
CA ILE A 433 4.29 20.36 5.25
C ILE A 433 3.87 19.34 6.34
N LEU A 434 2.60 18.95 6.35
CA LEU A 434 2.06 17.94 7.27
C LEU A 434 2.03 16.54 6.67
N ASP A 435 3.08 16.17 5.92
CA ASP A 435 3.25 14.81 5.40
C ASP A 435 3.23 13.80 6.56
N CYS A 436 2.52 12.67 6.40
CA CYS A 436 2.63 11.59 7.37
C CYS A 436 3.95 10.84 7.13
N LEU A 437 4.90 11.06 8.04
CA LEU A 437 6.24 10.48 7.95
C LEU A 437 6.23 8.96 7.99
N TYR A 438 5.40 8.37 8.87
CA TYR A 438 5.27 6.93 8.94
C TYR A 438 4.84 6.33 7.59
N ASN A 439 3.88 6.94 6.89
CA ASN A 439 3.43 6.48 5.59
C ASN A 439 4.56 6.51 4.54
N ILE A 440 5.35 7.58 4.52
CA ILE A 440 6.53 7.68 3.65
C ILE A 440 7.51 6.56 3.98
N TYR A 441 7.91 6.41 5.25
CA TYR A 441 8.90 5.44 5.70
C TYR A 441 8.46 4.00 5.41
N MET A 442 7.18 3.68 5.64
CA MET A 442 6.59 2.38 5.37
C MET A 442 6.56 2.05 3.87
N MET A 443 6.18 3.02 3.02
CA MET A 443 6.05 2.81 1.57
C MET A 443 7.40 2.77 0.88
N GLU A 444 8.30 3.67 1.23
CA GLU A 444 9.60 3.79 0.57
C GLU A 444 10.68 2.89 1.21
N GLU A 445 10.43 2.34 2.41
CA GLU A 445 11.35 1.45 3.13
C GLU A 445 12.72 2.11 3.35
N VAL A 446 12.72 3.36 3.78
CA VAL A 446 13.93 4.17 3.96
C VAL A 446 14.63 3.94 5.29
N HIS A 447 13.92 3.38 6.29
CA HIS A 447 14.50 2.92 7.54
C HIS A 447 13.78 1.71 8.14
N SER A 448 14.26 1.20 9.27
CA SER A 448 13.68 0.03 9.94
C SER A 448 12.34 0.37 10.60
N ILE A 449 11.40 -0.57 10.55
CA ILE A 449 10.10 -0.49 11.21
C ILE A 449 9.91 -1.72 12.08
N LEU A 450 9.73 -1.54 13.38
CA LEU A 450 9.36 -2.60 14.30
C LEU A 450 7.85 -2.65 14.43
N SER A 451 7.28 -3.83 14.28
CA SER A 451 5.84 -4.05 14.40
C SER A 451 5.53 -4.84 15.65
N LEU A 452 4.59 -4.34 16.43
CA LEU A 452 4.02 -4.94 17.64
C LEU A 452 2.58 -5.36 17.35
N GLY A 453 2.14 -6.45 17.93
CA GLY A 453 0.76 -6.92 17.75
C GLY A 453 0.55 -7.83 16.54
N GLY A 454 -0.66 -8.40 16.47
CA GLY A 454 -1.07 -9.33 15.44
C GLY A 454 -1.10 -8.71 14.03
N GLY A 455 -0.62 -9.47 13.04
CA GLY A 455 -0.58 -9.04 11.64
C GLY A 455 0.53 -8.04 11.29
N GLY A 456 1.33 -7.63 12.26
CA GLY A 456 2.46 -6.73 12.07
C GLY A 456 3.57 -7.34 11.23
N MET A 457 4.28 -6.48 10.49
CA MET A 457 5.45 -6.86 9.70
C MET A 457 6.64 -6.00 10.11
N ASN A 458 7.59 -6.61 10.78
CA ASN A 458 8.87 -5.97 11.03
C ASN A 458 9.67 -5.86 9.73
N LYS A 459 10.28 -4.71 9.50
CA LYS A 459 11.16 -4.43 8.36
C LYS A 459 12.49 -3.94 8.91
N VAL A 460 13.55 -4.70 8.69
CA VAL A 460 14.90 -4.35 9.13
C VAL A 460 15.74 -3.99 7.93
N ASN A 461 16.16 -2.73 7.88
CA ASN A 461 17.09 -2.25 6.86
C ASN A 461 18.53 -2.58 7.29
N LEU A 462 19.17 -3.46 6.52
CA LEU A 462 20.55 -3.90 6.74
C LEU A 462 21.52 -3.11 5.84
N PRO A 463 22.82 -3.09 6.20
CA PRO A 463 23.86 -2.52 5.35
C PRO A 463 23.80 -3.06 3.92
N GLY A 464 24.10 -2.20 2.94
CA GLY A 464 24.03 -2.57 1.51
C GLY A 464 22.62 -2.53 0.93
N GLY A 465 21.62 -2.02 1.65
CA GLY A 465 20.24 -1.89 1.16
C GLY A 465 19.45 -3.20 1.13
N ARG A 466 19.89 -4.21 1.87
CA ARG A 466 19.16 -5.46 2.08
C ARG A 466 18.06 -5.23 3.11
N LEU A 467 16.84 -5.71 2.81
CA LEU A 467 15.68 -5.60 3.68
C LEU A 467 15.24 -6.99 4.13
N GLU A 468 15.30 -7.23 5.44
CA GLU A 468 14.74 -8.42 6.08
C GLU A 468 13.32 -8.15 6.58
N ARG A 469 12.47 -9.19 6.54
CA ARG A 469 11.06 -9.09 6.97
C ARG A 469 10.71 -10.24 7.89
N PHE A 470 10.16 -9.88 9.05
CA PHE A 470 9.66 -10.83 10.05
C PHE A 470 8.18 -10.54 10.29
N HIS A 471 7.36 -11.58 10.34
CA HIS A 471 5.91 -11.43 10.45
C HIS A 471 5.43 -11.93 11.81
N ASN A 472 4.65 -11.10 12.49
CA ASN A 472 3.86 -11.57 13.62
C ASN A 472 2.67 -12.43 13.11
N PRO A 473 2.13 -13.35 13.92
CA PRO A 473 0.92 -14.10 13.58
C PRO A 473 -0.22 -13.17 13.17
N LYS A 474 -0.96 -13.54 12.13
CA LYS A 474 -1.95 -12.64 11.52
C LYS A 474 -3.24 -12.52 12.34
N PHE A 475 -3.67 -13.63 12.95
CA PHE A 475 -4.93 -13.69 13.70
C PHE A 475 -4.68 -13.44 15.18
N PRO A 476 -5.57 -12.70 15.86
CA PRO A 476 -5.42 -12.42 17.30
C PRO A 476 -5.23 -13.68 18.14
N GLU A 477 -5.98 -14.75 17.85
CA GLU A 477 -5.90 -16.02 18.55
C GLU A 477 -4.48 -16.63 18.45
N GLN A 478 -3.96 -16.67 17.22
CA GLN A 478 -2.61 -17.19 16.97
C GLN A 478 -1.53 -16.33 17.61
N TYR A 479 -1.73 -15.01 17.64
CA TYR A 479 -0.80 -14.08 18.28
C TYR A 479 -0.75 -14.30 19.79
N ILE A 480 -1.90 -14.47 20.43
CA ILE A 480 -2.00 -14.79 21.88
C ILE A 480 -1.29 -16.12 22.19
N GLU A 481 -1.61 -17.17 21.42
CA GLU A 481 -1.05 -18.52 21.62
C GLU A 481 0.46 -18.58 21.39
N GLN A 482 0.99 -17.78 20.47
CA GLN A 482 2.38 -17.81 20.03
C GLN A 482 3.23 -16.67 20.58
N ILE A 483 2.78 -15.98 21.62
CA ILE A 483 3.46 -14.79 22.15
C ILE A 483 4.93 -15.07 22.49
N ASP A 484 5.25 -16.19 23.11
CA ASP A 484 6.63 -16.55 23.47
C ASP A 484 7.53 -16.74 22.22
N SER A 485 6.97 -17.19 21.12
CA SER A 485 7.68 -17.27 19.84
C SER A 485 7.90 -15.89 19.23
N VAL A 486 6.92 -14.98 19.37
CA VAL A 486 7.04 -13.59 18.93
C VAL A 486 8.14 -12.87 19.72
N LEU A 487 8.22 -13.10 21.03
CA LEU A 487 9.26 -12.50 21.88
C LEU A 487 10.67 -12.97 21.46
N ARG A 488 10.88 -14.28 21.27
CA ARG A 488 12.16 -14.80 20.76
C ARG A 488 12.53 -14.22 19.38
N GLN A 489 11.54 -14.07 18.49
CA GLN A 489 11.78 -13.43 17.19
C GLN A 489 12.22 -11.97 17.34
N LYS A 490 11.76 -11.24 18.37
CA LYS A 490 12.24 -9.88 18.66
C LYS A 490 13.72 -9.88 19.05
N GLU A 491 14.15 -10.80 19.89
CA GLU A 491 15.56 -10.94 20.28
C GLU A 491 16.43 -11.20 19.04
N GLU A 492 16.04 -12.13 18.16
CA GLU A 492 16.74 -12.41 16.90
C GLU A 492 16.79 -11.17 15.98
N LEU A 493 15.69 -10.41 15.91
CA LEU A 493 15.61 -9.20 15.09
C LEU A 493 16.54 -8.10 15.61
N PHE A 494 16.58 -7.89 16.94
CA PHE A 494 17.47 -6.88 17.53
C PHE A 494 18.96 -7.24 17.39
N ALA A 495 19.31 -8.51 17.26
CA ALA A 495 20.66 -8.92 16.94
C ALA A 495 21.11 -8.49 15.49
N LEU A 496 20.18 -8.09 14.63
CA LEU A 496 20.44 -7.59 13.28
C LEU A 496 20.47 -6.05 13.18
N LEU A 497 19.92 -5.32 14.17
CA LEU A 497 19.82 -3.85 14.20
C LEU A 497 21.08 -3.19 14.73
#